data_45968e1cb89a05383ba308667a11c83f
#
_entry.id   45968e1cb89a05383ba308667a11c83f
#
_cell.length_a   1.000
_cell.length_b   1.000
_cell.length_c   1.000
_cell.angle_alpha   90.00
_cell.angle_beta   90.00
_cell.angle_gamma   90.00
#
_symmetry.space_group_name_H-M   'P 1'
#
loop_
_entity.id
_entity.type
_entity.pdbx_description
1 polymer ?
#
loop_
_entity_poly.entity_id
_entity_poly.type
_entity_poly.pdbx_seq_one_letter_code
_entity_poly.pdbx_strand_id
1 'polypeptide(L)'
;MPERLLRAAQAPLAAPAPPKVASLAEVRAAKASRRAWASDWKTWGGMAASVLVGVLIGQQMSGDGAASPFAMQSGQLVAGGVVGRALSTQLASMPTADTGVQVQLSFVDKSGVYCRTFTTAGLAGLACHSGAQWAVQSLAQVEPGAGAGMRQAATALPPTILGEVDRRIQGGALDAEGERAALQRGWRR
;
A
#
# COMPACT_ATOMS: atom_id res chain seq x y z
N MET A 1 -37.07 -32.52 42.53
CA MET A 1 -36.39 -32.89 41.25
C MET A 1 -37.45 -32.85 40.17
N PRO A 2 -37.31 -32.09 39.11
CA PRO A 2 -38.35 -31.95 38.10
C PRO A 2 -38.44 -33.24 37.27
N GLU A 3 -39.64 -33.79 37.17
CA GLU A 3 -39.99 -35.05 36.49
C GLU A 3 -39.54 -35.13 34.99
N ARG A 4 -39.24 -33.96 34.38
CA ARG A 4 -38.74 -33.88 33.01
C ARG A 4 -37.35 -34.52 32.82
N LEU A 5 -36.50 -34.53 33.84
CA LEU A 5 -35.16 -35.13 33.78
C LEU A 5 -35.23 -36.68 33.88
N LEU A 6 -36.16 -37.20 34.65
CA LEU A 6 -36.38 -38.66 34.74
C LEU A 6 -36.93 -39.25 33.44
N ARG A 7 -37.77 -38.50 32.74
CA ARG A 7 -38.34 -38.93 31.47
C ARG A 7 -37.30 -38.89 30.34
N ALA A 8 -36.35 -37.96 30.37
CA ALA A 8 -35.23 -37.90 29.42
C ALA A 8 -34.21 -39.01 29.59
N ALA A 9 -34.02 -39.51 30.84
CA ALA A 9 -33.12 -40.62 31.15
C ALA A 9 -33.66 -41.99 30.75
N GLN A 10 -34.98 -42.09 30.51
CA GLN A 10 -35.65 -43.35 30.10
C GLN A 10 -35.92 -43.48 28.59
N ALA A 11 -35.56 -42.48 27.80
CA ALA A 11 -35.70 -42.56 26.36
C ALA A 11 -34.68 -43.57 25.75
N PRO A 12 -35.14 -44.54 24.95
CA PRO A 12 -34.20 -45.49 24.34
C PRO A 12 -33.25 -44.73 23.40
N LEU A 13 -31.96 -44.97 23.62
CA LEU A 13 -30.90 -44.45 22.74
C LEU A 13 -31.11 -45.03 21.34
N ALA A 14 -31.50 -44.17 20.40
CA ALA A 14 -31.56 -44.56 19.00
C ALA A 14 -30.17 -44.93 18.54
N ALA A 15 -30.00 -46.17 18.04
CA ALA A 15 -28.73 -46.63 17.52
C ALA A 15 -28.29 -45.72 16.35
N PRO A 16 -27.02 -45.26 16.33
CA PRO A 16 -26.52 -44.47 15.21
C PRO A 16 -26.60 -45.29 13.90
N ALA A 17 -27.20 -44.69 12.87
CA ALA A 17 -27.26 -45.29 11.55
C ALA A 17 -25.81 -45.55 11.05
N PRO A 18 -25.53 -46.69 10.41
CA PRO A 18 -24.20 -46.99 9.91
C PRO A 18 -23.78 -45.94 8.87
N PRO A 19 -22.51 -45.49 8.90
CA PRO A 19 -22.02 -44.49 7.94
C PRO A 19 -22.09 -45.10 6.53
N LYS A 20 -22.71 -44.38 5.60
CA LYS A 20 -22.71 -44.72 4.17
C LYS A 20 -21.28 -44.65 3.66
N VAL A 21 -20.60 -45.77 3.56
CA VAL A 21 -19.30 -45.89 2.90
C VAL A 21 -19.53 -45.83 1.38
N ALA A 22 -19.13 -44.71 0.77
CA ALA A 22 -19.14 -44.59 -0.68
C ALA A 22 -18.13 -45.58 -1.28
N SER A 23 -18.55 -46.43 -2.23
CA SER A 23 -17.64 -47.39 -2.86
C SER A 23 -16.58 -46.63 -3.68
N LEU A 24 -15.33 -47.10 -3.58
CA LEU A 24 -14.22 -46.53 -4.36
C LEU A 24 -14.45 -46.62 -5.87
N ALA A 25 -15.29 -47.56 -6.32
CA ALA A 25 -15.68 -47.70 -7.70
C ALA A 25 -16.57 -46.52 -8.18
N GLU A 26 -17.52 -46.08 -7.36
CA GLU A 26 -18.38 -44.91 -7.69
C GLU A 26 -17.57 -43.62 -7.73
N VAL A 27 -16.63 -43.43 -6.82
CA VAL A 27 -15.73 -42.26 -6.80
C VAL A 27 -14.82 -42.25 -8.02
N ARG A 28 -14.30 -43.44 -8.44
CA ARG A 28 -13.50 -43.54 -9.66
C ARG A 28 -14.29 -43.30 -10.93
N ALA A 29 -15.52 -43.77 -11.02
CA ALA A 29 -16.41 -43.51 -12.16
C ALA A 29 -16.77 -42.01 -12.27
N ALA A 30 -17.06 -41.36 -11.17
CA ALA A 30 -17.33 -39.92 -11.13
C ALA A 30 -16.08 -39.08 -11.50
N LYS A 31 -14.88 -39.55 -11.19
CA LYS A 31 -13.62 -38.87 -11.55
C LYS A 31 -13.26 -39.07 -13.02
N ALA A 32 -13.62 -40.23 -13.62
CA ALA A 32 -13.42 -40.53 -15.05
C ALA A 32 -14.33 -39.65 -15.94
N SER A 33 -15.60 -39.47 -15.58
CA SER A 33 -16.53 -38.59 -16.32
C SER A 33 -16.13 -37.10 -16.29
N ARG A 34 -15.54 -36.65 -15.20
CA ARG A 34 -15.00 -35.25 -15.12
C ARG A 34 -13.76 -35.05 -15.98
N ARG A 35 -12.98 -36.11 -16.23
CA ARG A 35 -11.76 -36.04 -17.04
C ARG A 35 -12.02 -36.05 -18.56
N ALA A 36 -13.16 -36.59 -18.99
CA ALA A 36 -13.56 -36.56 -20.40
C ALA A 36 -14.02 -35.16 -20.88
N TRP A 37 -14.45 -34.28 -19.94
CA TRP A 37 -14.90 -32.93 -20.27
C TRP A 37 -13.76 -31.87 -20.29
N ALA A 38 -12.56 -32.23 -19.84
CA ALA A 38 -11.40 -31.36 -19.82
C ALA A 38 -10.57 -31.37 -21.11
N SER A 39 -11.01 -32.13 -22.13
CA SER A 39 -10.29 -32.31 -23.41
C SER A 39 -10.80 -31.43 -24.54
N ASP A 40 -11.68 -30.49 -24.27
CA ASP A 40 -12.17 -29.59 -25.31
C ASP A 40 -11.25 -28.35 -25.42
N TRP A 41 -10.32 -28.40 -26.35
CA TRP A 41 -9.36 -27.32 -26.67
C TRP A 41 -10.03 -25.96 -26.93
N LYS A 42 -11.30 -25.97 -27.30
CA LYS A 42 -12.08 -24.72 -27.53
C LYS A 42 -12.37 -23.93 -26.26
N THR A 43 -12.35 -24.53 -25.08
CA THR A 43 -12.55 -23.85 -23.79
C THR A 43 -11.30 -23.15 -23.26
N TRP A 44 -10.12 -23.50 -23.73
CA TRP A 44 -8.86 -22.87 -23.31
C TRP A 44 -8.65 -21.48 -23.96
N GLY A 45 -9.23 -21.22 -25.11
CA GLY A 45 -9.18 -19.91 -25.77
C GLY A 45 -9.95 -18.80 -25.01
N GLY A 46 -10.99 -19.16 -24.24
CA GLY A 46 -11.80 -18.21 -23.48
C GLY A 46 -11.14 -17.69 -22.20
N MET A 47 -10.26 -18.45 -21.57
CA MET A 47 -9.56 -18.03 -20.34
C MET A 47 -8.48 -17.00 -20.60
N ALA A 48 -7.77 -17.09 -21.72
CA ALA A 48 -6.73 -16.11 -22.09
C ALA A 48 -7.31 -14.73 -22.40
N ALA A 49 -8.50 -14.68 -23.04
CA ALA A 49 -9.17 -13.41 -23.35
C ALA A 49 -9.65 -12.67 -22.09
N SER A 50 -10.11 -13.39 -21.07
CA SER A 50 -10.58 -12.77 -19.83
C SER A 50 -9.44 -12.14 -19.01
N VAL A 51 -8.23 -12.71 -19.04
CA VAL A 51 -7.06 -12.12 -18.38
C VAL A 51 -6.63 -10.84 -19.09
N LEU A 52 -6.60 -10.83 -20.44
CA LEU A 52 -6.26 -9.62 -21.21
C LEU A 52 -7.29 -8.51 -21.02
N VAL A 53 -8.57 -8.83 -21.03
CA VAL A 53 -9.65 -7.86 -20.75
C VAL A 53 -9.55 -7.36 -19.30
N GLY A 54 -9.29 -8.24 -18.33
CA GLY A 54 -9.09 -7.85 -16.94
C GLY A 54 -7.90 -6.92 -16.74
N VAL A 55 -6.77 -7.15 -17.43
CA VAL A 55 -5.60 -6.27 -17.38
C VAL A 55 -5.88 -4.92 -18.03
N LEU A 56 -6.57 -4.89 -19.18
CA LEU A 56 -6.92 -3.63 -19.85
C LEU A 56 -7.93 -2.80 -19.06
N ILE A 57 -8.96 -3.43 -18.48
CA ILE A 57 -9.94 -2.75 -17.62
C ILE A 57 -9.27 -2.32 -16.32
N GLY A 58 -8.40 -3.15 -15.73
CA GLY A 58 -7.63 -2.82 -14.53
C GLY A 58 -6.73 -1.61 -14.71
N GLN A 59 -6.11 -1.44 -15.88
CA GLN A 59 -5.30 -0.26 -16.19
C GLN A 59 -6.16 1.01 -16.40
N GLN A 60 -7.37 0.88 -16.93
CA GLN A 60 -8.27 2.03 -17.10
C GLN A 60 -8.99 2.41 -15.80
N MET A 61 -9.25 1.47 -14.90
CA MET A 61 -9.80 1.78 -13.57
C MET A 61 -8.76 2.31 -12.59
N SER A 62 -7.46 2.30 -12.94
CA SER A 62 -6.40 3.00 -12.22
C SER A 62 -6.40 4.52 -12.50
N GLY A 63 -7.42 5.03 -13.18
CA GLY A 63 -7.67 6.45 -13.38
C GLY A 63 -8.02 7.13 -12.06
N ASP A 64 -7.17 8.06 -11.67
CA ASP A 64 -7.37 9.20 -10.75
C ASP A 64 -7.78 8.99 -9.28
N GLY A 65 -8.07 7.78 -8.80
CA GLY A 65 -8.59 7.61 -7.44
C GLY A 65 -7.75 6.74 -6.49
N ALA A 66 -6.92 5.85 -6.99
CA ALA A 66 -6.18 4.90 -6.15
C ALA A 66 -4.80 4.53 -6.72
N ALA A 67 -4.12 5.45 -7.38
CA ALA A 67 -2.73 5.22 -7.71
C ALA A 67 -1.96 4.98 -6.41
N SER A 68 -1.31 3.83 -6.30
CA SER A 68 -0.49 3.50 -5.13
C SER A 68 0.42 4.69 -4.79
N PRO A 69 0.51 5.09 -3.52
CA PRO A 69 1.37 6.20 -3.11
C PRO A 69 2.86 5.94 -3.40
N PHE A 70 3.21 4.69 -3.66
CA PHE A 70 4.55 4.27 -4.00
C PHE A 70 4.51 3.21 -5.10
N ALA A 71 5.50 3.24 -5.99
CA ALA A 71 5.68 2.28 -7.08
C ALA A 71 7.14 1.86 -7.19
N MET A 72 7.39 0.63 -7.61
CA MET A 72 8.74 0.19 -7.97
C MET A 72 9.00 0.53 -9.44
N GLN A 73 10.05 1.30 -9.71
CA GLN A 73 10.45 1.66 -11.06
C GLN A 73 11.97 1.48 -11.21
N SER A 74 12.38 0.66 -12.16
CA SER A 74 13.79 0.33 -12.40
C SER A 74 14.55 -0.12 -11.14
N GLY A 75 13.89 -0.90 -10.27
CA GLY A 75 14.47 -1.38 -9.01
C GLY A 75 14.52 -0.34 -7.88
N GLN A 76 13.98 0.85 -8.08
CA GLN A 76 13.94 1.94 -7.11
C GLN A 76 12.50 2.23 -6.68
N LEU A 77 12.29 2.47 -5.40
CA LEU A 77 11.00 2.90 -4.89
C LEU A 77 10.80 4.38 -5.22
N VAL A 78 9.73 4.70 -5.93
CA VAL A 78 9.38 6.08 -6.30
C VAL A 78 8.05 6.48 -5.68
N ALA A 79 7.94 7.76 -5.30
CA ALA A 79 6.70 8.33 -4.83
C ALA A 79 5.75 8.56 -6.03
N GLY A 80 4.58 7.95 -5.96
CA GLY A 80 3.52 8.06 -6.96
C GLY A 80 2.26 8.72 -6.40
N GLY A 81 1.21 8.75 -7.19
CA GLY A 81 -0.11 9.18 -6.78
C GLY A 81 -0.12 10.51 -6.01
N VAL A 82 -0.79 10.52 -4.87
CA VAL A 82 -0.91 11.72 -4.01
C VAL A 82 0.41 12.15 -3.40
N VAL A 83 1.31 11.20 -3.06
CA VAL A 83 2.62 11.52 -2.46
C VAL A 83 3.52 12.19 -3.49
N GLY A 84 3.65 11.65 -4.70
CA GLY A 84 4.45 12.24 -5.76
C GLY A 84 3.96 13.65 -6.15
N ARG A 85 2.64 13.84 -6.19
CA ARG A 85 2.03 15.15 -6.44
C ARG A 85 2.35 16.13 -5.32
N ALA A 86 2.17 15.73 -4.06
CA ALA A 86 2.48 16.58 -2.90
C ALA A 86 3.96 17.00 -2.88
N LEU A 87 4.87 16.05 -3.10
CA LEU A 87 6.29 16.34 -3.20
C LEU A 87 6.64 17.31 -4.34
N SER A 88 5.88 17.30 -5.42
CA SER A 88 6.14 18.17 -6.56
C SER A 88 5.54 19.56 -6.43
N THR A 89 4.42 19.73 -5.68
CA THR A 89 3.63 20.98 -5.71
C THR A 89 3.46 21.66 -4.36
N GLN A 90 3.50 20.92 -3.23
CA GLN A 90 3.36 21.53 -1.91
C GLN A 90 4.64 22.26 -1.50
N LEU A 91 4.49 23.34 -0.74
CA LEU A 91 5.59 23.98 -0.04
C LEU A 91 5.58 23.53 1.42
N ALA A 92 6.73 23.19 1.99
CA ALA A 92 6.85 22.86 3.40
C ALA A 92 6.50 24.09 4.28
N SER A 93 6.80 25.29 3.76
CA SER A 93 6.46 26.57 4.39
C SER A 93 4.97 26.90 4.40
N MET A 94 4.15 26.22 3.57
CA MET A 94 2.70 26.41 3.47
C MET A 94 1.98 25.06 3.43
N PRO A 95 1.88 24.35 4.57
CA PRO A 95 1.26 23.04 4.60
C PRO A 95 -0.24 23.12 4.24
N THR A 96 -0.67 22.25 3.32
CA THR A 96 -2.08 22.09 2.93
C THR A 96 -2.65 20.85 3.60
N ALA A 97 -3.76 21.01 4.31
CA ALA A 97 -4.37 19.94 5.12
C ALA A 97 -5.12 18.87 4.30
N ASP A 98 -5.47 19.16 3.04
CA ASP A 98 -6.51 18.43 2.31
C ASP A 98 -6.04 17.13 1.62
N THR A 99 -4.75 16.89 1.54
CA THR A 99 -4.24 15.75 0.71
C THR A 99 -3.87 14.51 1.51
N GLY A 100 -3.94 14.56 2.85
CA GLY A 100 -3.45 13.47 3.72
C GLY A 100 -1.93 13.25 3.64
N VAL A 101 -1.22 14.10 2.90
CA VAL A 101 0.24 14.13 2.79
C VAL A 101 0.73 15.52 3.15
N GLN A 102 1.69 15.60 4.06
CA GLN A 102 2.32 16.86 4.44
C GLN A 102 3.81 16.82 4.15
N VAL A 103 4.31 17.79 3.40
CA VAL A 103 5.73 18.01 3.24
C VAL A 103 6.24 18.81 4.43
N GLN A 104 7.30 18.34 5.09
CA GLN A 104 7.80 18.90 6.35
C GLN A 104 9.07 19.73 6.15
N LEU A 105 9.96 19.29 5.26
CA LEU A 105 11.26 19.90 5.05
C LEU A 105 11.67 19.75 3.59
N SER A 106 12.28 20.80 3.04
CA SER A 106 12.93 20.78 1.73
C SER A 106 14.39 21.22 1.87
N PHE A 107 15.31 20.52 1.25
CA PHE A 107 16.72 20.82 1.32
C PHE A 107 17.48 20.34 0.06
N VAL A 108 18.71 20.76 -0.06
CA VAL A 108 19.64 20.25 -1.08
C VAL A 108 20.58 19.28 -0.41
N ASP A 109 20.81 18.11 -1.00
CA ASP A 109 21.77 17.15 -0.51
C ASP A 109 23.22 17.49 -0.97
N LYS A 110 24.20 16.77 -0.42
CA LYS A 110 25.63 16.95 -0.74
C LYS A 110 25.98 16.70 -2.20
N SER A 111 25.14 15.99 -2.95
CA SER A 111 25.27 15.77 -4.40
C SER A 111 24.57 16.84 -5.24
N GLY A 112 23.93 17.80 -4.59
CA GLY A 112 23.25 18.89 -5.26
C GLY A 112 21.80 18.57 -5.66
N VAL A 113 21.23 17.48 -5.20
CA VAL A 113 19.88 17.05 -5.50
C VAL A 113 18.89 17.60 -4.48
N TYR A 114 17.71 18.03 -4.93
CA TYR A 114 16.64 18.41 -4.03
C TYR A 114 16.05 17.20 -3.33
N CYS A 115 15.97 17.23 -2.02
CA CYS A 115 15.35 16.20 -1.20
C CYS A 115 14.26 16.82 -0.32
N ARG A 116 13.21 16.04 -0.03
CA ARG A 116 12.06 16.49 0.75
C ARG A 116 11.61 15.39 1.69
N THR A 117 11.28 15.78 2.92
CA THR A 117 10.62 14.87 3.85
C THR A 117 9.12 15.05 3.80
N PHE A 118 8.41 13.99 4.04
CA PHE A 118 6.95 13.98 4.04
C PHE A 118 6.38 13.07 5.12
N THR A 119 5.16 13.35 5.51
CA THR A 119 4.35 12.47 6.36
C THR A 119 3.03 12.19 5.66
N THR A 120 2.52 10.99 5.83
CA THR A 120 1.19 10.55 5.40
C THR A 120 0.60 9.64 6.47
N ALA A 121 -0.62 9.10 6.27
CA ALA A 121 -1.28 8.24 7.25
C ALA A 121 -0.39 7.06 7.67
N GLY A 122 0.20 7.15 8.87
CA GLY A 122 1.04 6.09 9.46
C GLY A 122 2.46 5.96 8.90
N LEU A 123 2.91 6.85 8.00
CA LEU A 123 4.26 6.80 7.41
C LEU A 123 4.90 8.18 7.38
N ALA A 124 6.21 8.21 7.62
CA ALA A 124 7.07 9.33 7.30
C ALA A 124 8.18 8.88 6.34
N GLY A 125 8.64 9.75 5.47
CA GLY A 125 9.66 9.39 4.51
C GLY A 125 10.54 10.56 4.07
N LEU A 126 11.64 10.18 3.42
CA LEU A 126 12.55 11.06 2.71
C LEU A 126 12.58 10.63 1.25
N ALA A 127 12.38 11.57 0.33
CA ALA A 127 12.49 11.35 -1.10
C ALA A 127 13.39 12.43 -1.72
N CYS A 128 14.19 12.04 -2.70
CA CYS A 128 15.06 12.92 -3.45
C CYS A 128 14.67 12.94 -4.94
N HIS A 129 14.76 14.10 -5.57
CA HIS A 129 14.38 14.28 -6.96
C HIS A 129 15.38 13.60 -7.89
N SER A 130 14.93 12.67 -8.72
CA SER A 130 15.76 11.94 -9.68
C SER A 130 15.10 11.98 -11.06
N GLY A 131 15.70 12.70 -11.99
CA GLY A 131 15.12 12.89 -13.33
C GLY A 131 13.80 13.64 -13.30
N ALA A 132 12.67 12.93 -13.43
CA ALA A 132 11.33 13.48 -13.37
C ALA A 132 10.51 12.96 -12.17
N GLN A 133 11.15 12.25 -11.23
CA GLN A 133 10.48 11.50 -10.19
C GLN A 133 11.10 11.75 -8.82
N TRP A 134 10.36 11.40 -7.78
CA TRP A 134 10.82 11.43 -6.41
C TRP A 134 11.20 10.01 -5.97
N ALA A 135 12.50 9.72 -5.95
CA ALA A 135 13.04 8.46 -5.47
C ALA A 135 13.01 8.43 -3.93
N VAL A 136 12.30 7.46 -3.37
CA VAL A 136 12.20 7.30 -1.92
C VAL A 136 13.51 6.71 -1.39
N GLN A 137 14.13 7.40 -0.45
CA GLN A 137 15.40 7.03 0.15
C GLN A 137 15.21 6.27 1.46
N SER A 138 14.20 6.68 2.24
CA SER A 138 13.84 6.01 3.49
C SER A 138 12.37 6.19 3.82
N LEU A 139 11.80 5.19 4.50
CA LEU A 139 10.45 5.20 5.06
C LEU A 139 10.51 4.70 6.50
N ALA A 140 9.69 5.29 7.35
CA ALA A 140 9.50 4.87 8.73
C ALA A 140 8.02 4.90 9.06
N GLN A 141 7.57 3.96 9.88
CA GLN A 141 6.22 3.99 10.43
C GLN A 141 6.11 5.07 11.50
N VAL A 142 4.98 5.74 11.53
CA VAL A 142 4.61 6.73 12.54
C VAL A 142 3.34 6.24 13.22
N GLU A 143 3.35 6.10 14.54
CA GLU A 143 2.18 5.73 15.31
C GLU A 143 1.06 6.77 15.08
N PRO A 144 -0.15 6.35 14.67
CA PRO A 144 -1.28 7.25 14.57
C PRO A 144 -1.62 7.79 15.96
N GLY A 145 -1.43 9.08 16.15
CA GLY A 145 -1.72 9.72 17.45
C GLY A 145 -0.52 10.15 18.28
N ALA A 146 0.71 9.79 17.91
CA ALA A 146 1.91 10.29 18.58
C ALA A 146 2.06 11.84 18.56
N GLY A 147 1.14 12.53 17.89
CA GLY A 147 1.10 13.99 17.82
C GLY A 147 -0.06 14.67 18.55
N ALA A 148 -0.94 13.93 19.25
CA ALA A 148 -2.12 14.51 19.91
C ALA A 148 -1.89 14.89 21.39
N GLY A 149 -0.76 14.49 21.99
CA GLY A 149 -0.31 15.01 23.29
C GLY A 149 0.41 16.35 23.11
N MET A 150 0.55 17.16 24.18
CA MET A 150 1.23 18.46 24.18
C MET A 150 2.45 18.44 23.23
N ARG A 151 2.29 19.03 22.06
CA ARG A 151 3.37 19.19 21.09
C ARG A 151 4.34 20.23 21.64
N GLN A 152 5.34 19.77 22.33
CA GLN A 152 6.59 20.47 22.26
C GLN A 152 6.96 20.54 20.76
N ALA A 153 7.49 21.66 20.27
CA ALA A 153 7.78 21.92 18.85
C ALA A 153 8.75 20.91 18.18
N ALA A 154 8.60 19.65 18.53
CA ALA A 154 9.34 18.54 17.97
C ALA A 154 8.74 18.19 16.60
N THR A 155 9.57 18.21 15.60
CA THR A 155 9.33 17.76 14.23
C THR A 155 8.49 16.47 14.25
N ALA A 156 7.41 16.42 13.47
CA ALA A 156 6.57 15.21 13.31
C ALA A 156 7.31 14.05 12.61
N LEU A 157 8.64 14.16 12.46
CA LEU A 157 9.48 13.19 11.77
C LEU A 157 10.17 12.25 12.77
N PRO A 158 10.17 10.93 12.51
CA PRO A 158 10.92 9.97 13.30
C PRO A 158 12.42 10.26 13.32
N PRO A 159 13.11 9.92 14.41
CA PRO A 159 14.58 10.11 14.52
C PRO A 159 15.38 9.45 13.40
N THR A 160 14.88 8.33 12.86
CA THR A 160 15.50 7.62 11.73
C THR A 160 15.50 8.47 10.45
N ILE A 161 14.41 9.20 10.18
CA ILE A 161 14.32 10.11 9.04
C ILE A 161 15.18 11.36 9.28
N LEU A 162 15.15 11.92 10.49
CA LEU A 162 16.00 13.07 10.83
C LEU A 162 17.49 12.75 10.70
N GLY A 163 17.93 11.59 11.19
CA GLY A 163 19.31 11.15 11.05
C GLY A 163 19.72 10.95 9.58
N GLU A 164 18.78 10.56 8.70
CA GLU A 164 19.04 10.48 7.27
C GLU A 164 19.16 11.86 6.61
N VAL A 165 18.33 12.82 7.04
CA VAL A 165 18.44 14.23 6.63
C VAL A 165 19.81 14.79 7.03
N ASP A 166 20.22 14.63 8.29
CA ASP A 166 21.49 15.15 8.81
C ASP A 166 22.71 14.61 8.05
N ARG A 167 22.68 13.35 7.64
CA ARG A 167 23.74 12.75 6.84
C ARG A 167 23.83 13.32 5.43
N ARG A 168 22.71 13.76 4.86
CA ARG A 168 22.61 14.16 3.45
C ARG A 168 22.64 15.66 3.23
N ILE A 169 22.07 16.44 4.14
CA ILE A 169 21.86 17.87 3.95
C ILE A 169 23.16 18.62 3.69
N GLN A 170 23.14 19.51 2.70
CA GLN A 170 24.18 20.49 2.44
C GLN A 170 23.69 21.87 2.88
N GLY A 171 24.31 22.43 3.87
CA GLY A 171 23.88 23.72 4.45
C GLY A 171 22.67 23.56 5.36
N GLY A 172 21.57 24.20 5.01
CA GLY A 172 20.33 24.22 5.78
C GLY A 172 19.10 23.81 4.98
N ALA A 173 17.97 23.79 5.65
CA ALA A 173 16.66 23.70 5.01
C ALA A 173 16.44 24.90 4.10
N LEU A 174 15.70 24.68 3.01
CA LEU A 174 15.23 25.79 2.17
C LEU A 174 14.21 26.62 2.92
N ASP A 175 14.35 27.91 2.82
CA ASP A 175 13.30 28.85 3.24
C ASP A 175 12.15 28.93 2.21
N ALA A 176 11.14 29.70 2.51
CA ALA A 176 9.97 29.83 1.66
C ALA A 176 10.28 30.41 0.26
N GLU A 177 11.32 31.23 0.13
CA GLU A 177 11.76 31.78 -1.16
C GLU A 177 12.54 30.73 -1.96
N GLY A 178 13.47 30.04 -1.33
CA GLY A 178 14.21 28.94 -1.93
C GLY A 178 13.31 27.79 -2.41
N GLU A 179 12.27 27.44 -1.62
CA GLU A 179 11.27 26.45 -2.04
C GLU A 179 10.49 26.90 -3.28
N ARG A 180 10.01 28.17 -3.30
CA ARG A 180 9.29 28.70 -4.47
C ARG A 180 10.17 28.71 -5.71
N ALA A 181 11.41 29.13 -5.58
CA ALA A 181 12.36 29.11 -6.69
C ALA A 181 12.66 27.68 -7.17
N ALA A 182 12.80 26.72 -6.27
CA ALA A 182 12.98 25.30 -6.62
C ALA A 182 11.73 24.73 -7.32
N LEU A 183 10.55 25.04 -6.83
CA LEU A 183 9.28 24.65 -7.43
C LEU A 183 9.13 25.18 -8.86
N GLN A 184 9.44 26.46 -9.10
CA GLN A 184 9.40 27.06 -10.43
C GLN A 184 10.35 26.38 -11.42
N ARG A 185 11.49 25.89 -10.95
CA ARG A 185 12.44 25.10 -11.74
C ARG A 185 12.07 23.62 -11.87
N GLY A 186 10.94 23.19 -11.32
CA GLY A 186 10.53 21.78 -11.27
C GLY A 186 11.50 20.91 -10.48
N TRP A 187 12.10 21.46 -9.40
CA TRP A 187 13.05 20.76 -8.50
C TRP A 187 14.32 20.31 -9.23
N ARG A 188 14.69 21.03 -10.28
CA ARG A 188 15.93 20.81 -11.05
C ARG A 188 16.93 21.91 -10.73
N ARG A 189 18.21 21.56 -10.73
CA ARG A 189 19.32 22.51 -10.69
C ARG A 189 19.77 22.93 -12.06
#